data_93d35e339e6712a353306fb0ce0b051a
#
_entry.id   93d35e339e6712a353306fb0ce0b051a
#
_cell.length_a   1.000
_cell.length_b   1.000
_cell.length_c   1.000
_cell.angle_alpha   90.00
_cell.angle_beta   90.00
_cell.angle_gamma   90.00
#
_symmetry.space_group_name_H-M   'P 1'
#
loop_
_entity.id
_entity.type
_entity.pdbx_description
1 polymer ?
#
loop_
_entity_poly.entity_id
_entity_poly.type
_entity_poly.pdbx_seq_one_letter_code
_entity_poly.pdbx_strand_id
1 'polypeptide(L)' 'MVTILKVIAVNEGGRTSYYPTPGDGVFPTVEDAREFYKNEFKTNKIVLCYVSK' A
#
# COMPACT_ATOMS: atom_id res chain seq x y z
N MET A 1 -6.96 12.05 -6.04
CA MET A 1 -6.78 11.09 -4.92
C MET A 1 -6.70 9.67 -5.45
N VAL A 2 -6.04 8.81 -4.73
CA VAL A 2 -5.93 7.40 -5.10
C VAL A 2 -6.56 6.55 -4.00
N THR A 3 -7.15 5.43 -4.41
CA THR A 3 -7.72 4.46 -3.49
C THR A 3 -6.94 3.15 -3.65
N ILE A 4 -6.32 2.71 -2.57
CA ILE A 4 -5.52 1.50 -2.61
C ILE A 4 -6.45 0.31 -2.44
N LEU A 5 -6.36 -0.62 -3.38
CA LEU A 5 -7.20 -1.82 -3.38
C LEU A 5 -6.49 -2.99 -2.72
N LYS A 6 -5.16 -3.03 -2.89
CA LYS A 6 -4.36 -4.14 -2.37
C LYS A 6 -2.93 -3.68 -2.24
N VAL A 7 -2.26 -4.13 -1.19
CA VAL A 7 -0.84 -3.87 -0.97
C VAL A 7 -0.14 -5.22 -0.83
N ILE A 8 0.96 -5.39 -1.55
CA ILE A 8 1.81 -6.56 -1.39
C ILE A 8 3.16 -6.07 -0.91
N ALA A 9 3.54 -6.50 0.29
CA ALA A 9 4.83 -6.19 0.88
C ALA A 9 5.71 -7.43 0.80
N VAL A 10 6.89 -7.29 0.26
CA VAL A 10 7.85 -8.39 0.15
C VAL A 10 8.96 -8.16 1.15
N ASN A 11 9.19 -9.12 2.02
CA ASN A 11 10.24 -9.04 3.01
C ASN A 11 10.96 -10.38 3.10
N GLU A 12 11.87 -10.50 4.06
CA GLU A 12 12.68 -11.72 4.20
C GLU A 12 11.83 -12.95 4.51
N GLY A 13 10.72 -12.76 5.16
CA GLY A 13 9.83 -13.87 5.49
C GLY A 13 8.86 -14.24 4.38
N GLY A 14 8.91 -13.54 3.25
CA GLY A 14 8.02 -13.82 2.13
C GLY A 14 7.15 -12.62 1.81
N ARG A 15 5.93 -12.88 1.37
CA ARG A 15 5.00 -11.83 0.98
C ARG A 15 3.88 -11.69 1.99
N THR A 16 3.50 -10.46 2.25
CA THR A 16 2.33 -10.13 3.04
C THR A 16 1.37 -9.35 2.15
N SER A 17 0.13 -9.82 2.05
CA SER A 17 -0.90 -9.10 1.30
C SER A 17 -1.85 -8.45 2.28
N TYR A 18 -2.25 -7.23 1.98
CA TYR A 18 -3.14 -6.45 2.83
C TYR A 18 -4.22 -5.82 1.97
N TYR A 19 -5.47 -5.91 2.42
CA TYR A 19 -6.61 -5.35 1.71
C TYR A 19 -7.21 -4.26 2.60
N PRO A 20 -6.93 -2.98 2.29
CA PRO A 20 -7.47 -1.89 3.12
C PRO A 20 -8.99 -1.90 3.14
N THR A 21 -9.54 -1.55 4.28
CA THR A 21 -10.99 -1.37 4.38
C THR A 21 -11.36 -0.06 3.68
N PRO A 22 -12.62 0.07 3.25
CA PRO A 22 -13.05 1.33 2.63
C PRO A 22 -12.74 2.53 3.53
N GLY A 23 -12.08 3.52 2.95
CA GLY A 23 -11.67 4.72 3.66
C GLY A 23 -10.26 4.69 4.19
N ASP A 24 -9.70 3.51 4.45
CA ASP A 24 -8.36 3.39 5.00
C ASP A 24 -7.27 3.47 3.93
N GLY A 25 -7.61 3.16 2.69
CA GLY A 25 -6.65 3.15 1.59
C GLY A 25 -6.71 4.37 0.70
N VAL A 26 -7.28 5.48 1.19
CA VAL A 26 -7.42 6.70 0.39
C VAL A 26 -6.30 7.65 0.73
N PHE A 27 -5.54 8.08 -0.29
CA PHE A 27 -4.41 8.98 -0.13
C PHE A 27 -4.46 10.07 -1.18
N PRO A 28 -3.87 11.25 -0.91
CA PRO A 28 -3.81 12.32 -1.92
C PRO A 28 -3.04 11.90 -3.16
N THR A 29 -1.93 11.19 -3.00
CA THR A 29 -1.10 10.73 -4.12
C THR A 29 -0.64 9.31 -3.86
N VAL A 30 -0.19 8.65 -4.93
CA VAL A 30 0.32 7.29 -4.80
C VAL A 30 1.64 7.27 -4.01
N GLU A 31 2.43 8.33 -4.11
CA GLU A 31 3.67 8.42 -3.34
C GLU A 31 3.39 8.44 -1.84
N ASP A 32 2.36 9.17 -1.43
CA ASP A 32 1.96 9.20 -0.02
C ASP A 32 1.56 7.81 0.47
N ALA A 33 0.79 7.10 -0.35
CA ALA A 33 0.36 5.75 -0.01
C ALA A 33 1.57 4.81 0.12
N ARG A 34 2.49 4.91 -0.85
CA ARG A 34 3.68 4.05 -0.86
C ARG A 34 4.52 4.27 0.40
N GLU A 35 4.74 5.52 0.75
CA GLU A 35 5.53 5.83 1.94
C GLU A 35 4.85 5.33 3.20
N PHE A 36 3.54 5.51 3.30
CA PHE A 36 2.79 5.01 4.45
C PHE A 36 2.96 3.50 4.61
N TYR A 37 2.78 2.75 3.54
CA TYR A 37 2.84 1.30 3.62
C TYR A 37 4.27 0.78 3.77
N LYS A 38 5.25 1.49 3.23
CA LYS A 38 6.65 1.13 3.47
C LYS A 38 6.97 1.20 4.95
N ASN A 39 6.49 2.24 5.63
CA ASN A 39 6.70 2.39 7.05
C ASN A 39 5.90 1.36 7.84
N GLU A 40 4.67 1.09 7.40
CA GLU A 40 3.80 0.15 8.08
C GLU A 40 4.35 -1.27 8.04
N PHE A 41 4.82 -1.69 6.89
CA PHE A 41 5.33 -3.04 6.69
C PHE A 41 6.84 -3.14 6.84
N LYS A 42 7.52 -2.01 7.04
CA LYS A 42 8.96 -1.94 7.27
C LYS A 42 9.75 -2.62 6.15
N THR A 43 9.38 -2.35 4.91
CA THR A 43 10.06 -2.90 3.74
C THR A 43 10.06 -1.86 2.64
N ASN A 44 11.09 -1.91 1.78
CA ASN A 44 11.17 -1.05 0.60
C ASN A 44 10.51 -1.67 -0.62
N LYS A 45 10.09 -2.92 -0.51
CA LYS A 45 9.52 -3.65 -1.64
C LYS A 45 8.02 -3.69 -1.48
N ILE A 46 7.36 -2.67 -1.99
CA ILE A 46 5.91 -2.52 -1.89
C ILE A 46 5.33 -2.46 -3.30
N VAL A 47 4.31 -3.27 -3.53
CA VAL A 47 3.51 -3.21 -4.76
C VAL A 47 2.12 -2.76 -4.38
N LEU A 48 1.65 -1.71 -5.02
CA LEU A 48 0.33 -1.15 -4.76
C LEU A 48 -0.58 -1.41 -5.95
N CYS A 49 -1.75 -1.95 -5.67
CA CYS A 49 -2.83 -2.03 -6.65
C CYS A 49 -3.83 -0.95 -6.27
N TYR A 50 -4.08 0.00 -7.15
CA TYR A 50 -4.88 1.16 -6.80
C TYR A 50 -5.65 1.67 -8.00
N VAL A 51 -6.65 2.49 -7.71
CA VAL A 51 -7.38 3.25 -8.72
C VAL A 51 -7.17 4.72 -8.43
N SER A 52 -7.06 5.51 -9.49
CA SER A 52 -6.87 6.94 -9.39
C SER A 52 -8.15 7.64 -9.83
N LYS A 53 -8.58 8.62 -9.03
CA LYS A 53 -9.77 9.40 -9.37
C LYS A 53 -9.53 10.86 -9.21
#